data_455eed60417f0c34c0448ce80c8fda88
#
_entry.id   455eed60417f0c34c0448ce80c8fda88
#
_cell.length_a   1.000
_cell.length_b   1.000
_cell.length_c   1.000
_cell.angle_alpha   90.00
_cell.angle_beta   90.00
_cell.angle_gamma   90.00
#
_symmetry.space_group_name_H-M   'P 1'
#
loop_
_entity.id
_entity.type
_entity.pdbx_description
1 polymer ?
#
loop_
_entity_poly.entity_id
_entity_poly.type
_entity_poly.pdbx_seq_one_letter_code
_entity_poly.pdbx_strand_id
1 'polypeptide(L)'
;MSQDWFATARTLSEALPYLQRYAGAIVVIKFGGHAMGDTDEMASFARDIVLMRQVGVNPVIVHGGGPMINEMLGKLNIQSDFVRGKRVTDAATMEVVEMVLSGMVNKRIVQAIQDEGGRAVGLSGKDGGMITCEADDPELGLVGRPVEIDTDLLHHLFTGGFIPVIAPLGMGQEGETYNINGDTVAGTIAAALKADRLLLLTDTAGVKDANGDVVTQLSPAHVRALTDQGVIAGGMIPKTETALTAIAGGVRAAVIMDGRAPNACLLELFTDHGAGSIIRDSDPLIQPMA
;
A
#
# COMPACT_ATOMS: atom_id res chain seq x y z
N MET A 1 -17.27 -24.17 23.41
CA MET A 1 -15.99 -24.74 22.99
C MET A 1 -14.96 -24.33 24.01
N SER A 2 -14.26 -25.27 24.67
CA SER A 2 -13.17 -24.95 25.60
C SER A 2 -11.99 -24.41 24.78
N GLN A 3 -11.54 -23.21 25.09
CA GLN A 3 -10.38 -22.59 24.45
C GLN A 3 -9.14 -23.40 24.83
N ASP A 4 -8.41 -23.91 23.84
CA ASP A 4 -7.14 -24.62 24.08
C ASP A 4 -6.01 -23.61 24.31
N TRP A 5 -5.78 -23.28 25.56
CA TRP A 5 -4.75 -22.33 25.97
C TRP A 5 -3.33 -22.76 25.59
N PHE A 6 -3.06 -24.08 25.52
CA PHE A 6 -1.76 -24.59 25.09
C PHE A 6 -1.54 -24.36 23.59
N ALA A 7 -2.59 -24.50 22.75
CA ALA A 7 -2.51 -24.17 21.35
C ALA A 7 -2.23 -22.68 21.13
N THR A 8 -2.92 -21.79 21.87
CA THR A 8 -2.65 -20.36 21.84
C THR A 8 -1.21 -20.02 22.22
N ALA A 9 -0.70 -20.58 23.31
CA ALA A 9 0.68 -20.37 23.76
C ALA A 9 1.70 -20.88 22.73
N ARG A 10 1.43 -22.02 22.11
CA ARG A 10 2.29 -22.59 21.05
C ARG A 10 2.35 -21.67 19.84
N THR A 11 1.20 -21.20 19.33
CA THR A 11 1.13 -20.28 18.19
C THR A 11 1.94 -19.00 18.44
N LEU A 12 1.84 -18.42 19.66
CA LEU A 12 2.64 -17.25 20.03
C LEU A 12 4.14 -17.55 20.05
N SER A 13 4.54 -18.74 20.53
CA SER A 13 5.95 -19.16 20.56
C SER A 13 6.49 -19.40 19.15
N GLU A 14 5.69 -20.01 18.26
CA GLU A 14 6.05 -20.26 16.87
C GLU A 14 6.18 -18.97 16.05
N ALA A 15 5.48 -17.91 16.43
CA ALA A 15 5.59 -16.59 15.79
C ALA A 15 6.90 -15.84 16.14
N LEU A 16 7.61 -16.22 17.22
CA LEU A 16 8.76 -15.48 17.71
C LEU A 16 9.87 -15.20 16.67
N PRO A 17 10.30 -16.13 15.80
CA PRO A 17 11.32 -15.86 14.78
C PRO A 17 10.91 -14.75 13.81
N TYR A 18 9.63 -14.71 13.43
CA TYR A 18 9.10 -13.68 12.53
C TYR A 18 9.03 -12.32 13.24
N LEU A 19 8.58 -12.29 14.49
CA LEU A 19 8.53 -11.06 15.28
C LEU A 19 9.94 -10.45 15.44
N GLN A 20 10.95 -11.27 15.69
CA GLN A 20 12.35 -10.84 15.76
C GLN A 20 12.86 -10.32 14.42
N ARG A 21 12.50 -10.98 13.32
CA ARG A 21 12.89 -10.59 11.95
C ARG A 21 12.36 -9.23 11.56
N TYR A 22 11.14 -8.90 11.94
CA TYR A 22 10.47 -7.66 11.55
C TYR A 22 10.51 -6.56 12.61
N ALA A 23 11.15 -6.79 13.76
CA ALA A 23 11.34 -5.76 14.78
C ALA A 23 12.15 -4.57 14.20
N GLY A 24 11.56 -3.38 14.18
CA GLY A 24 12.13 -2.18 13.58
C GLY A 24 11.98 -2.06 12.07
N ALA A 25 11.52 -3.11 11.38
CA ALA A 25 11.34 -3.10 9.93
C ALA A 25 10.28 -2.06 9.49
N ILE A 26 10.51 -1.44 8.34
CA ILE A 26 9.53 -0.56 7.71
C ILE A 26 8.74 -1.36 6.68
N VAL A 27 7.42 -1.34 6.81
CA VAL A 27 6.50 -2.01 5.88
C VAL A 27 5.52 -0.98 5.32
N VAL A 28 5.59 -0.72 4.03
CA VAL A 28 4.64 0.15 3.34
C VAL A 28 3.49 -0.69 2.80
N ILE A 29 2.26 -0.30 3.13
CA ILE A 29 1.06 -1.05 2.76
C ILE A 29 0.16 -0.14 1.92
N LYS A 30 -0.07 -0.52 0.67
CA LYS A 30 -1.09 0.12 -0.14
C LYS A 30 -2.43 -0.54 0.13
N PHE A 31 -3.35 0.22 0.70
CA PHE A 31 -4.72 -0.19 0.99
C PHE A 31 -5.71 0.51 0.07
N GLY A 32 -6.60 -0.23 -0.60
CA GLY A 32 -7.52 0.38 -1.56
C GLY A 32 -8.52 -0.59 -2.16
N GLY A 33 -9.32 -0.10 -3.09
CA GLY A 33 -10.35 -0.89 -3.77
C GLY A 33 -11.61 -1.09 -2.93
N HIS A 34 -12.27 -2.22 -3.11
CA HIS A 34 -13.55 -2.53 -2.46
C HIS A 34 -13.43 -2.72 -0.94
N ALA A 35 -12.29 -3.19 -0.45
CA ALA A 35 -12.00 -3.39 0.98
C ALA A 35 -12.19 -2.11 1.83
N MET A 36 -12.15 -0.93 1.23
CA MET A 36 -12.37 0.33 1.94
C MET A 36 -13.85 0.67 2.16
N GLY A 37 -14.77 -0.04 1.52
CA GLY A 37 -16.23 0.14 1.66
C GLY A 37 -16.87 -0.83 2.64
N ASP A 38 -16.18 -1.90 3.03
CA ASP A 38 -16.66 -2.91 3.97
C ASP A 38 -16.11 -2.63 5.37
N THR A 39 -17.01 -2.59 6.37
CA THR A 39 -16.64 -2.28 7.77
C THR A 39 -15.87 -3.42 8.43
N ASP A 40 -16.16 -4.67 8.10
CA ASP A 40 -15.50 -5.84 8.69
C ASP A 40 -14.11 -6.04 8.11
N GLU A 41 -13.95 -5.82 6.79
CA GLU A 41 -12.64 -5.82 6.12
C GLU A 41 -11.75 -4.69 6.65
N MET A 42 -12.30 -3.48 6.83
CA MET A 42 -11.59 -2.34 7.42
C MET A 42 -11.14 -2.62 8.86
N ALA A 43 -12.00 -3.19 9.70
CA ALA A 43 -11.64 -3.54 11.08
C ALA A 43 -10.59 -4.65 11.13
N SER A 44 -10.69 -5.66 10.26
CA SER A 44 -9.69 -6.72 10.14
C SER A 44 -8.33 -6.15 9.73
N PHE A 45 -8.30 -5.29 8.71
CA PHE A 45 -7.09 -4.59 8.29
C PHE A 45 -6.50 -3.74 9.42
N ALA A 46 -7.32 -2.93 10.10
CA ALA A 46 -6.87 -2.08 11.20
C ALA A 46 -6.22 -2.89 12.33
N ARG A 47 -6.80 -4.05 12.67
CA ARG A 47 -6.26 -4.97 13.68
C ARG A 47 -4.90 -5.53 13.28
N ASP A 48 -4.72 -5.92 12.00
CA ASP A 48 -3.43 -6.36 11.47
C ASP A 48 -2.38 -5.26 11.65
N ILE A 49 -2.70 -4.03 11.27
CA ILE A 49 -1.78 -2.87 11.36
C ILE A 49 -1.39 -2.57 12.81
N VAL A 50 -2.37 -2.60 13.72
CA VAL A 50 -2.10 -2.39 15.15
C VAL A 50 -1.20 -3.48 15.70
N LEU A 51 -1.46 -4.75 15.38
CA LEU A 51 -0.61 -5.85 15.80
C LEU A 51 0.82 -5.71 15.26
N MET A 52 0.97 -5.39 13.98
CA MET A 52 2.29 -5.11 13.39
C MET A 52 3.04 -4.03 14.18
N ARG A 53 2.37 -2.93 14.52
CA ARG A 53 2.97 -1.86 15.31
C ARG A 53 3.36 -2.31 16.71
N GLN A 54 2.51 -3.09 17.40
CA GLN A 54 2.75 -3.60 18.74
C GLN A 54 3.97 -4.53 18.82
N VAL A 55 4.23 -5.28 17.76
CA VAL A 55 5.39 -6.19 17.71
C VAL A 55 6.67 -5.50 17.16
N GLY A 56 6.64 -4.18 17.00
CA GLY A 56 7.82 -3.38 16.66
C GLY A 56 8.02 -3.07 15.18
N VAL A 57 7.09 -3.46 14.30
CA VAL A 57 7.10 -3.02 12.89
C VAL A 57 6.75 -1.53 12.80
N ASN A 58 7.26 -0.83 11.81
CA ASN A 58 6.87 0.53 11.45
C ASN A 58 5.98 0.49 10.17
N PRO A 59 4.65 0.29 10.33
CA PRO A 59 3.75 0.27 9.19
C PRO A 59 3.48 1.70 8.67
N VAL A 60 3.46 1.85 7.34
CA VAL A 60 3.05 3.07 6.64
C VAL A 60 1.90 2.71 5.71
N ILE A 61 0.75 3.31 5.89
CA ILE A 61 -0.42 3.04 5.06
C ILE A 61 -0.51 4.12 3.97
N VAL A 62 -0.58 3.70 2.71
CA VAL A 62 -0.97 4.56 1.59
C VAL A 62 -2.32 4.07 1.09
N HIS A 63 -3.32 4.94 1.06
CA HIS A 63 -4.65 4.51 0.69
C HIS A 63 -5.07 4.97 -0.71
N GLY A 64 -6.04 4.29 -1.29
CA GLY A 64 -6.76 4.76 -2.47
C GLY A 64 -8.04 5.52 -2.10
N GLY A 65 -8.99 5.62 -3.03
CA GLY A 65 -10.28 6.29 -2.79
C GLY A 65 -11.15 6.45 -4.04
N GLY A 66 -10.78 5.79 -5.14
CA GLY A 66 -11.46 5.94 -6.44
C GLY A 66 -12.99 5.81 -6.38
N PRO A 67 -13.56 4.77 -5.77
CA PRO A 67 -15.01 4.62 -5.64
C PRO A 67 -15.68 5.78 -4.90
N MET A 68 -15.09 6.25 -3.79
CA MET A 68 -15.63 7.36 -3.01
C MET A 68 -15.52 8.70 -3.74
N ILE A 69 -14.46 8.89 -4.52
CA ILE A 69 -14.33 10.05 -5.40
C ILE A 69 -15.43 10.02 -6.45
N ASN A 70 -15.67 8.87 -7.12
CA ASN A 70 -16.75 8.74 -8.11
C ASN A 70 -18.11 9.06 -7.51
N GLU A 71 -18.40 8.53 -6.32
CA GLU A 71 -19.65 8.79 -5.61
C GLU A 71 -19.83 10.29 -5.33
N MET A 72 -18.78 10.97 -4.86
CA MET A 72 -18.85 12.39 -4.54
C MET A 72 -18.97 13.26 -5.80
N LEU A 73 -18.20 12.97 -6.84
CA LEU A 73 -18.33 13.66 -8.13
C LEU A 73 -19.76 13.51 -8.70
N GLY A 74 -20.34 12.31 -8.59
CA GLY A 74 -21.72 12.07 -9.01
C GLY A 74 -22.73 12.90 -8.21
N LYS A 75 -22.57 13.02 -6.88
CA LYS A 75 -23.42 13.88 -6.04
C LYS A 75 -23.33 15.36 -6.39
N LEU A 76 -22.17 15.80 -6.84
CA LEU A 76 -21.91 17.19 -7.24
C LEU A 76 -22.19 17.45 -8.72
N ASN A 77 -22.62 16.44 -9.50
CA ASN A 77 -22.81 16.49 -10.94
C ASN A 77 -21.55 16.92 -11.72
N ILE A 78 -20.36 16.56 -11.23
CA ILE A 78 -19.08 16.78 -11.88
C ILE A 78 -18.74 15.51 -12.68
N GLN A 79 -18.48 15.67 -13.98
CA GLN A 79 -18.02 14.57 -14.84
C GLN A 79 -16.50 14.47 -14.79
N SER A 80 -15.99 13.24 -14.77
CA SER A 80 -14.57 12.97 -14.80
C SER A 80 -14.31 11.70 -15.59
N ASP A 81 -13.43 11.77 -16.56
CA ASP A 81 -13.05 10.67 -17.45
C ASP A 81 -11.81 9.94 -16.94
N PHE A 82 -11.53 8.79 -17.56
CA PHE A 82 -10.33 8.01 -17.31
C PHE A 82 -9.55 7.83 -18.61
N VAL A 83 -8.26 8.11 -18.58
CA VAL A 83 -7.33 7.86 -19.67
C VAL A 83 -6.24 6.91 -19.16
N ARG A 84 -6.06 5.79 -19.82
CA ARG A 84 -5.07 4.76 -19.45
C ARG A 84 -5.13 4.36 -17.96
N GLY A 85 -6.36 4.28 -17.41
CA GLY A 85 -6.61 3.91 -16.01
C GLY A 85 -6.33 5.01 -14.97
N LYS A 86 -5.91 6.20 -15.39
CA LYS A 86 -5.75 7.40 -14.56
C LYS A 86 -6.94 8.34 -14.75
N ARG A 87 -7.39 8.95 -13.65
CA ARG A 87 -8.49 9.93 -13.69
C ARG A 87 -8.01 11.24 -14.29
N VAL A 88 -8.66 11.72 -15.32
CA VAL A 88 -8.50 13.11 -15.77
C VAL A 88 -8.96 14.03 -14.65
N THR A 89 -8.11 14.92 -14.19
CA THR A 89 -8.31 15.72 -12.98
C THR A 89 -8.16 17.20 -13.32
N ASP A 90 -9.27 17.87 -13.63
CA ASP A 90 -9.32 19.33 -13.73
C ASP A 90 -9.39 19.98 -12.33
N ALA A 91 -9.41 21.30 -12.26
CA ALA A 91 -9.42 22.03 -11.00
C ALA A 91 -10.63 21.67 -10.12
N ALA A 92 -11.83 21.57 -10.69
CA ALA A 92 -13.05 21.23 -9.94
C ALA A 92 -13.00 19.78 -9.44
N THR A 93 -12.52 18.85 -10.26
CA THR A 93 -12.28 17.45 -9.87
C THR A 93 -11.22 17.37 -8.76
N MET A 94 -10.14 18.18 -8.84
CA MET A 94 -9.07 18.16 -7.85
C MET A 94 -9.53 18.58 -6.46
N GLU A 95 -10.41 19.59 -6.35
CA GLU A 95 -11.01 19.99 -5.08
C GLU A 95 -11.76 18.82 -4.43
N VAL A 96 -12.55 18.10 -5.22
CA VAL A 96 -13.29 16.92 -4.73
C VAL A 96 -12.33 15.79 -4.33
N VAL A 97 -11.31 15.53 -5.14
CA VAL A 97 -10.29 14.51 -4.85
C VAL A 97 -9.59 14.81 -3.52
N GLU A 98 -9.17 16.06 -3.30
CA GLU A 98 -8.51 16.47 -2.06
C GLU A 98 -9.43 16.32 -0.84
N MET A 99 -10.68 16.80 -0.92
CA MET A 99 -11.67 16.65 0.15
C MET A 99 -11.94 15.18 0.49
N VAL A 100 -12.12 14.34 -0.52
CA VAL A 100 -12.45 12.93 -0.33
C VAL A 100 -11.26 12.16 0.22
N LEU A 101 -10.08 12.32 -0.38
CA LEU A 101 -8.90 11.57 0.04
C LEU A 101 -8.42 12.00 1.41
N SER A 102 -8.15 13.30 1.64
CA SER A 102 -7.59 13.79 2.88
C SER A 102 -8.60 13.88 4.03
N GLY A 103 -9.84 14.26 3.73
CA GLY A 103 -10.88 14.47 4.74
C GLY A 103 -11.67 13.21 5.06
N MET A 104 -12.21 12.54 4.06
CA MET A 104 -13.16 11.45 4.29
C MET A 104 -12.48 10.08 4.42
N VAL A 105 -11.75 9.66 3.39
CA VAL A 105 -11.16 8.31 3.35
C VAL A 105 -10.05 8.17 4.38
N ASN A 106 -9.11 9.12 4.39
CA ASN A 106 -7.99 9.13 5.32
C ASN A 106 -8.45 9.04 6.78
N LYS A 107 -9.45 9.85 7.17
CA LYS A 107 -9.92 9.88 8.57
C LYS A 107 -10.73 8.66 8.96
N ARG A 108 -11.40 7.98 8.02
CA ARG A 108 -12.03 6.68 8.29
C ARG A 108 -11.00 5.60 8.62
N ILE A 109 -9.89 5.54 7.90
CA ILE A 109 -8.81 4.59 8.18
C ILE A 109 -8.15 4.90 9.52
N VAL A 110 -7.85 6.19 9.78
CA VAL A 110 -7.30 6.63 11.08
C VAL A 110 -8.22 6.21 12.23
N GLN A 111 -9.54 6.44 12.09
CA GLN A 111 -10.52 6.05 13.11
C GLN A 111 -10.52 4.54 13.33
N ALA A 112 -10.57 3.74 12.26
CA ALA A 112 -10.56 2.27 12.39
C ALA A 112 -9.31 1.76 13.14
N ILE A 113 -8.13 2.33 12.85
CA ILE A 113 -6.89 1.97 13.57
C ILE A 113 -6.96 2.40 15.05
N GLN A 114 -7.54 3.56 15.35
CA GLN A 114 -7.72 4.02 16.73
C GLN A 114 -8.72 3.17 17.51
N ASP A 115 -9.80 2.71 16.86
CA ASP A 115 -10.80 1.82 17.46
C ASP A 115 -10.19 0.47 17.88
N GLU A 116 -9.14 0.01 17.19
CA GLU A 116 -8.36 -1.17 17.55
C GLU A 116 -7.18 -0.85 18.51
N GLY A 117 -7.10 0.38 19.04
CA GLY A 117 -6.09 0.81 20.02
C GLY A 117 -4.77 1.30 19.44
N GLY A 118 -4.67 1.49 18.12
CA GLY A 118 -3.49 2.06 17.46
C GLY A 118 -3.46 3.58 17.54
N ARG A 119 -2.27 4.18 17.37
CA ARG A 119 -2.06 5.63 17.33
C ARG A 119 -1.78 6.06 15.89
N ALA A 120 -2.82 6.28 15.10
CA ALA A 120 -2.68 6.68 13.71
C ALA A 120 -2.71 8.21 13.52
N VAL A 121 -1.92 8.68 12.55
CA VAL A 121 -1.91 10.08 12.08
C VAL A 121 -2.18 10.10 10.59
N GLY A 122 -3.24 10.81 10.20
CA GLY A 122 -3.60 11.00 8.80
C GLY A 122 -2.92 12.20 8.19
N LEU A 123 -2.26 11.97 7.06
CA LEU A 123 -1.46 12.91 6.28
C LEU A 123 -1.84 12.84 4.80
N SER A 124 -1.41 13.83 4.05
CA SER A 124 -1.26 13.79 2.59
C SER A 124 0.20 14.00 2.23
N GLY A 125 0.58 13.79 1.00
CA GLY A 125 1.94 14.10 0.55
C GLY A 125 2.28 15.60 0.57
N LYS A 126 1.29 16.48 0.79
CA LYS A 126 1.49 17.92 0.96
C LYS A 126 2.03 18.27 2.36
N ASP A 127 1.69 17.46 3.37
CA ASP A 127 2.07 17.72 4.75
C ASP A 127 3.59 17.60 4.91
N GLY A 128 4.20 18.66 5.44
CA GLY A 128 5.65 18.78 5.57
C GLY A 128 6.42 18.82 4.24
N GLY A 129 5.74 19.03 3.10
CA GLY A 129 6.39 18.97 1.78
C GLY A 129 6.85 17.54 1.41
N MET A 130 6.21 16.52 1.96
CA MET A 130 6.66 15.13 1.87
C MET A 130 6.75 14.60 0.43
N ILE A 131 5.83 15.01 -0.48
CA ILE A 131 5.82 14.55 -1.87
C ILE A 131 5.83 15.75 -2.82
N THR A 132 6.97 15.99 -3.45
CA THR A 132 7.10 16.95 -4.56
C THR A 132 6.77 16.25 -5.88
N CYS A 133 5.97 16.91 -6.71
CA CYS A 133 5.48 16.38 -7.98
C CYS A 133 5.80 17.27 -9.17
N GLU A 134 5.84 16.65 -10.34
CA GLU A 134 5.67 17.27 -11.64
C GLU A 134 4.37 16.77 -12.28
N ALA A 135 3.81 17.52 -13.23
CA ALA A 135 2.70 17.05 -14.04
C ALA A 135 3.09 15.73 -14.75
N ASP A 136 2.18 14.75 -14.74
CA ASP A 136 2.45 13.43 -15.35
C ASP A 136 2.27 13.50 -16.87
N ASP A 137 1.06 13.84 -17.32
CA ASP A 137 0.69 13.98 -18.72
C ASP A 137 -0.26 15.17 -18.87
N PRO A 138 -0.01 16.11 -19.81
CA PRO A 138 -0.88 17.26 -20.00
C PRO A 138 -2.35 16.91 -20.25
N GLU A 139 -2.64 15.76 -20.86
CA GLU A 139 -4.02 15.30 -21.11
C GLU A 139 -4.75 14.92 -19.80
N LEU A 140 -4.02 14.66 -18.73
CA LEU A 140 -4.58 14.25 -17.45
C LEU A 140 -4.87 15.42 -16.50
N GLY A 141 -4.44 16.64 -16.82
CA GLY A 141 -4.60 17.80 -15.97
C GLY A 141 -3.76 17.72 -14.70
N LEU A 142 -4.37 17.89 -13.54
CA LEU A 142 -3.71 17.89 -12.22
C LEU A 142 -3.42 16.45 -11.70
N VAL A 143 -2.88 15.62 -12.56
CA VAL A 143 -2.31 14.31 -12.18
C VAL A 143 -0.80 14.45 -12.10
N GLY A 144 -0.24 14.03 -10.95
CA GLY A 144 1.18 14.20 -10.65
C GLY A 144 1.98 12.90 -10.72
N ARG A 145 3.25 13.08 -11.03
CA ARG A 145 4.30 12.08 -10.90
C ARG A 145 5.26 12.54 -9.78
N PRO A 146 5.45 11.75 -8.71
CA PRO A 146 6.41 12.08 -7.68
C PRO A 146 7.83 12.19 -8.25
N VAL A 147 8.55 13.23 -7.86
CA VAL A 147 9.97 13.45 -8.24
C VAL A 147 10.89 13.46 -7.03
N GLU A 148 10.36 13.84 -5.87
CA GLU A 148 11.11 13.84 -4.61
C GLU A 148 10.21 13.41 -3.46
N ILE A 149 10.75 12.63 -2.54
CA ILE A 149 10.07 12.19 -1.31
C ILE A 149 10.97 12.55 -0.12
N ASP A 150 10.48 13.46 0.73
CA ASP A 150 11.08 13.72 2.04
C ASP A 150 10.50 12.75 3.07
N THR A 151 11.35 11.99 3.74
CA THR A 151 10.95 10.98 4.71
C THR A 151 11.09 11.41 6.17
N ASP A 152 11.56 12.62 6.45
CA ASP A 152 11.86 13.08 7.81
C ASP A 152 10.63 13.06 8.71
N LEU A 153 9.49 13.52 8.21
CA LEU A 153 8.23 13.49 8.94
C LEU A 153 7.84 12.05 9.32
N LEU A 154 8.03 11.08 8.42
CA LEU A 154 7.72 9.68 8.67
C LEU A 154 8.61 9.09 9.78
N HIS A 155 9.91 9.37 9.75
CA HIS A 155 10.84 8.95 10.80
C HIS A 155 10.51 9.54 12.16
N HIS A 156 10.08 10.81 12.22
CA HIS A 156 9.59 11.42 13.47
C HIS A 156 8.34 10.73 14.01
N LEU A 157 7.40 10.37 13.13
CA LEU A 157 6.20 9.64 13.52
C LEU A 157 6.51 8.24 14.04
N PHE A 158 7.45 7.50 13.42
CA PHE A 158 7.89 6.19 13.90
C PHE A 158 8.47 6.29 15.32
N THR A 159 9.32 7.29 15.56
CA THR A 159 9.92 7.53 16.88
C THR A 159 8.87 7.84 17.94
N GLY A 160 7.82 8.58 17.57
CA GLY A 160 6.67 8.87 18.43
C GLY A 160 5.70 7.71 18.63
N GLY A 161 5.91 6.58 17.99
CA GLY A 161 5.01 5.43 18.06
C GLY A 161 3.72 5.59 17.25
N PHE A 162 3.69 6.50 16.28
CA PHE A 162 2.53 6.73 15.43
C PHE A 162 2.56 5.86 14.16
N ILE A 163 1.38 5.63 13.61
CA ILE A 163 1.14 4.93 12.36
C ILE A 163 0.72 5.96 11.31
N PRO A 164 1.58 6.29 10.31
CA PRO A 164 1.21 7.23 9.25
C PRO A 164 0.18 6.62 8.31
N VAL A 165 -0.86 7.40 7.98
CA VAL A 165 -1.88 7.07 6.97
C VAL A 165 -1.87 8.17 5.93
N ILE A 166 -1.46 7.87 4.69
CA ILE A 166 -1.10 8.85 3.68
C ILE A 166 -2.12 8.84 2.54
N ALA A 167 -2.73 9.99 2.29
CA ALA A 167 -3.52 10.24 1.10
C ALA A 167 -2.59 10.51 -0.10
N PRO A 168 -2.86 9.92 -1.29
CA PRO A 168 -1.97 10.00 -2.44
C PRO A 168 -2.11 11.33 -3.19
N LEU A 169 -1.71 12.40 -2.53
CA LEU A 169 -1.64 13.76 -3.05
C LEU A 169 -0.21 14.25 -2.93
N GLY A 170 0.18 15.15 -3.81
CA GLY A 170 1.48 15.81 -3.75
C GLY A 170 1.39 17.28 -4.14
N MET A 171 2.49 17.99 -4.04
CA MET A 171 2.58 19.42 -4.33
C MET A 171 3.59 19.68 -5.44
N GLY A 172 3.20 20.50 -6.41
CA GLY A 172 4.10 21.05 -7.41
C GLY A 172 4.96 22.17 -6.88
N GLN A 173 5.97 22.57 -7.66
CA GLN A 173 6.91 23.64 -7.26
C GLN A 173 6.26 25.02 -7.14
N GLU A 174 5.16 25.26 -7.85
CA GLU A 174 4.41 26.52 -7.81
C GLU A 174 3.22 26.46 -6.83
N GLY A 175 3.08 25.35 -6.06
CA GLY A 175 2.06 25.15 -5.03
C GLY A 175 0.80 24.44 -5.51
N GLU A 176 0.78 23.92 -6.73
CA GLU A 176 -0.34 23.14 -7.25
C GLU A 176 -0.50 21.83 -6.47
N THR A 177 -1.74 21.40 -6.29
CA THR A 177 -2.02 20.08 -5.75
C THR A 177 -2.18 19.09 -6.90
N TYR A 178 -1.50 17.95 -6.78
CA TYR A 178 -1.61 16.85 -7.73
C TYR A 178 -2.27 15.62 -7.12
N ASN A 179 -3.20 15.03 -7.89
CA ASN A 179 -3.73 13.70 -7.65
C ASN A 179 -2.72 12.66 -8.14
N ILE A 180 -2.36 11.70 -7.31
CA ILE A 180 -1.36 10.68 -7.67
C ILE A 180 -2.00 9.29 -7.57
N ASN A 181 -1.58 8.36 -8.42
CA ASN A 181 -1.99 6.97 -8.27
C ASN A 181 -1.46 6.39 -6.93
N GLY A 182 -2.35 5.75 -6.15
CA GLY A 182 -1.99 5.25 -4.83
C GLY A 182 -0.93 4.15 -4.85
N ASP A 183 -0.86 3.30 -5.88
CA ASP A 183 0.19 2.29 -6.02
C ASP A 183 1.54 3.01 -6.26
N THR A 184 1.56 4.04 -7.11
CA THR A 184 2.76 4.87 -7.37
C THR A 184 3.27 5.53 -6.09
N VAL A 185 2.39 6.17 -5.29
CA VAL A 185 2.79 6.78 -4.01
C VAL A 185 3.36 5.74 -3.05
N ALA A 186 2.70 4.59 -2.92
CA ALA A 186 3.18 3.51 -2.05
C ALA A 186 4.56 3.01 -2.48
N GLY A 187 4.78 2.81 -3.79
CA GLY A 187 6.06 2.37 -4.33
C GLY A 187 7.18 3.40 -4.13
N THR A 188 6.90 4.68 -4.37
CA THR A 188 7.93 5.74 -4.21
C THR A 188 8.28 6.00 -2.75
N ILE A 189 7.29 6.00 -1.84
CA ILE A 189 7.54 6.10 -0.39
C ILE A 189 8.33 4.88 0.09
N ALA A 190 7.96 3.67 -0.35
CA ALA A 190 8.68 2.45 0.01
C ALA A 190 10.14 2.49 -0.44
N ALA A 191 10.41 2.97 -1.65
CA ALA A 191 11.76 3.14 -2.18
C ALA A 191 12.56 4.18 -1.40
N ALA A 192 11.98 5.35 -1.11
CA ALA A 192 12.63 6.41 -0.34
C ALA A 192 12.99 5.96 1.08
N LEU A 193 12.11 5.20 1.74
CA LEU A 193 12.34 4.61 3.06
C LEU A 193 13.22 3.36 3.02
N LYS A 194 13.58 2.82 1.85
CA LYS A 194 14.23 1.52 1.67
C LYS A 194 13.53 0.43 2.49
N ALA A 195 12.23 0.37 2.34
CA ALA A 195 11.35 -0.47 3.14
C ALA A 195 11.72 -1.96 3.03
N ASP A 196 11.51 -2.71 4.11
CA ASP A 196 11.70 -4.17 4.12
C ASP A 196 10.64 -4.87 3.27
N ARG A 197 9.43 -4.29 3.22
CA ARG A 197 8.32 -4.80 2.41
C ARG A 197 7.48 -3.65 1.84
N LEU A 198 7.02 -3.86 0.60
CA LEU A 198 5.90 -3.14 0.01
C LEU A 198 4.76 -4.15 -0.17
N LEU A 199 3.65 -3.98 0.52
CA LEU A 199 2.45 -4.81 0.36
C LEU A 199 1.43 -4.06 -0.50
N LEU A 200 1.12 -4.61 -1.68
CA LEU A 200 0.10 -4.09 -2.59
C LEU A 200 -1.17 -4.92 -2.45
N LEU A 201 -2.09 -4.46 -1.62
CA LEU A 201 -3.37 -5.10 -1.40
C LEU A 201 -4.30 -4.81 -2.58
N THR A 202 -4.87 -5.87 -3.14
CA THR A 202 -5.73 -5.84 -4.33
C THR A 202 -6.91 -6.81 -4.14
N ASP A 203 -7.71 -7.01 -5.17
CA ASP A 203 -8.83 -7.95 -5.23
C ASP A 203 -8.46 -9.29 -5.89
N THR A 204 -7.18 -9.56 -6.08
CA THR A 204 -6.68 -10.80 -6.66
C THR A 204 -5.67 -11.46 -5.73
N ALA A 205 -5.62 -12.79 -5.73
CA ALA A 205 -4.72 -13.56 -4.87
C ALA A 205 -3.23 -13.35 -5.15
N GLY A 206 -2.88 -12.76 -6.30
CA GLY A 206 -1.50 -12.52 -6.71
C GLY A 206 -1.34 -12.48 -8.23
N VAL A 207 -0.10 -12.55 -8.69
CA VAL A 207 0.26 -12.66 -10.10
C VAL A 207 0.00 -14.10 -10.55
N LYS A 208 -0.72 -14.28 -11.65
CA LYS A 208 -1.05 -15.59 -12.22
C LYS A 208 -0.12 -15.93 -13.38
N ASP A 209 0.13 -17.22 -13.56
CA ASP A 209 0.79 -17.75 -14.74
C ASP A 209 -0.20 -17.95 -15.91
N ALA A 210 0.28 -18.53 -17.01
CA ALA A 210 -0.53 -18.82 -18.20
C ALA A 210 -1.65 -19.86 -17.95
N ASN A 211 -1.55 -20.68 -16.89
CA ASN A 211 -2.57 -21.66 -16.50
C ASN A 211 -3.62 -21.04 -15.56
N GLY A 212 -3.40 -19.82 -15.06
CA GLY A 212 -4.26 -19.16 -14.10
C GLY A 212 -3.89 -19.43 -12.64
N ASP A 213 -2.80 -20.16 -12.38
CA ASP A 213 -2.30 -20.47 -11.05
C ASP A 213 -1.47 -19.30 -10.49
N VAL A 214 -1.60 -19.04 -9.17
CA VAL A 214 -0.83 -17.98 -8.52
C VAL A 214 0.65 -18.37 -8.41
N VAL A 215 1.52 -17.52 -8.93
CA VAL A 215 2.97 -17.68 -8.80
C VAL A 215 3.41 -17.04 -7.48
N THR A 216 3.79 -17.83 -6.51
CA THR A 216 4.11 -17.35 -5.16
C THR A 216 5.44 -16.60 -5.07
N GLN A 217 6.42 -16.91 -5.93
CA GLN A 217 7.74 -16.27 -5.94
C GLN A 217 8.14 -15.86 -7.36
N LEU A 218 8.53 -14.62 -7.52
CA LEU A 218 8.90 -14.01 -8.78
C LEU A 218 10.21 -13.21 -8.62
N SER A 219 11.07 -13.30 -9.63
CA SER A 219 12.15 -12.33 -9.82
C SER A 219 11.67 -11.18 -10.73
N PRO A 220 12.35 -10.01 -10.72
CA PRO A 220 12.07 -8.95 -11.67
C PRO A 220 12.15 -9.40 -13.14
N ALA A 221 13.09 -10.29 -13.47
CA ALA A 221 13.19 -10.86 -14.81
C ALA A 221 11.99 -11.72 -15.18
N HIS A 222 11.49 -12.53 -14.22
CA HIS A 222 10.31 -13.37 -14.44
C HIS A 222 9.04 -12.53 -14.65
N VAL A 223 8.86 -11.46 -13.87
CA VAL A 223 7.76 -10.51 -14.06
C VAL A 223 7.77 -9.90 -15.46
N ARG A 224 8.95 -9.43 -15.94
CA ARG A 224 9.09 -8.86 -17.30
C ARG A 224 8.75 -9.91 -18.38
N ALA A 225 9.25 -11.14 -18.24
CA ALA A 225 8.94 -12.20 -19.18
C ALA A 225 7.43 -12.52 -19.27
N LEU A 226 6.72 -12.57 -18.14
CA LEU A 226 5.27 -12.76 -18.11
C LEU A 226 4.50 -11.57 -18.70
N THR A 227 5.02 -10.36 -18.56
CA THR A 227 4.45 -9.16 -19.18
C THR A 227 4.65 -9.18 -20.71
N ASP A 228 5.85 -9.49 -21.18
CA ASP A 228 6.17 -9.59 -22.62
C ASP A 228 5.36 -10.70 -23.33
N GLN A 229 5.04 -11.76 -22.61
CA GLN A 229 4.18 -12.85 -23.08
C GLN A 229 2.68 -12.50 -23.03
N GLY A 230 2.30 -11.34 -22.49
CA GLY A 230 0.90 -10.92 -22.34
C GLY A 230 0.13 -11.68 -21.26
N VAL A 231 0.80 -12.45 -20.40
CA VAL A 231 0.20 -13.15 -19.25
C VAL A 231 -0.18 -12.14 -18.17
N ILE A 232 0.74 -11.22 -17.84
CA ILE A 232 0.44 -10.07 -17.00
C ILE A 232 -0.23 -9.01 -17.89
N ALA A 233 -1.50 -8.69 -17.59
CA ALA A 233 -2.31 -7.81 -18.41
C ALA A 233 -3.20 -6.89 -17.54
N GLY A 234 -3.80 -5.87 -18.17
CA GLY A 234 -4.79 -4.99 -17.55
C GLY A 234 -4.30 -4.32 -16.26
N GLY A 235 -5.11 -4.36 -15.21
CA GLY A 235 -4.82 -3.72 -13.92
C GLY A 235 -3.64 -4.33 -13.14
N MET A 236 -3.11 -5.48 -13.55
CA MET A 236 -1.92 -6.08 -12.93
C MET A 236 -0.63 -5.40 -13.41
N ILE A 237 -0.59 -4.86 -14.64
CA ILE A 237 0.59 -4.18 -15.20
C ILE A 237 1.07 -3.04 -14.28
N PRO A 238 0.26 -2.03 -13.93
CA PRO A 238 0.74 -0.93 -13.09
C PRO A 238 1.19 -1.39 -11.69
N LYS A 239 0.61 -2.49 -11.17
CA LYS A 239 1.02 -3.04 -9.86
C LYS A 239 2.39 -3.70 -9.92
N THR A 240 2.64 -4.51 -10.95
CA THR A 240 3.94 -5.13 -11.16
C THR A 240 5.01 -4.09 -11.50
N GLU A 241 4.70 -3.07 -12.30
CA GLU A 241 5.61 -1.94 -12.56
C GLU A 241 5.97 -1.19 -11.28
N THR A 242 4.99 -0.90 -10.41
CA THR A 242 5.23 -0.31 -9.09
C THR A 242 6.15 -1.18 -8.25
N ALA A 243 5.90 -2.49 -8.20
CA ALA A 243 6.73 -3.44 -7.46
C ALA A 243 8.17 -3.46 -7.98
N LEU A 244 8.36 -3.52 -9.31
CA LEU A 244 9.69 -3.50 -9.94
C LEU A 244 10.43 -2.20 -9.67
N THR A 245 9.75 -1.06 -9.76
CA THR A 245 10.33 0.26 -9.48
C THR A 245 10.73 0.39 -8.01
N ALA A 246 9.91 -0.08 -7.09
CA ALA A 246 10.20 -0.07 -5.66
C ALA A 246 11.45 -0.94 -5.33
N ILE A 247 11.54 -2.15 -5.91
CA ILE A 247 12.69 -3.03 -5.73
C ILE A 247 13.96 -2.39 -6.30
N ALA A 248 13.91 -1.82 -7.50
CA ALA A 248 15.03 -1.08 -8.08
C ALA A 248 15.45 0.12 -7.22
N GLY A 249 14.52 0.73 -6.48
CA GLY A 249 14.75 1.79 -5.50
C GLY A 249 15.27 1.32 -4.13
N GLY A 250 15.46 0.00 -3.94
CA GLY A 250 16.06 -0.56 -2.72
C GLY A 250 15.09 -1.21 -1.74
N VAL A 251 13.81 -1.38 -2.09
CA VAL A 251 12.86 -2.20 -1.31
C VAL A 251 13.28 -3.67 -1.40
N ARG A 252 13.36 -4.37 -0.27
CA ARG A 252 13.84 -5.76 -0.24
C ARG A 252 12.91 -6.74 -0.94
N ALA A 253 11.59 -6.55 -0.79
CA ALA A 253 10.60 -7.33 -1.53
C ALA A 253 9.27 -6.57 -1.62
N ALA A 254 8.56 -6.75 -2.73
CA ALA A 254 7.19 -6.31 -2.92
C ALA A 254 6.26 -7.52 -3.00
N VAL A 255 5.07 -7.42 -2.43
CA VAL A 255 4.08 -8.50 -2.43
C VAL A 255 2.76 -7.98 -3.01
N ILE A 256 2.20 -8.72 -3.95
CA ILE A 256 0.86 -8.48 -4.50
C ILE A 256 -0.05 -9.56 -3.94
N MET A 257 -1.11 -9.16 -3.20
CA MET A 257 -1.94 -10.09 -2.45
C MET A 257 -3.39 -9.64 -2.32
N ASP A 258 -4.30 -10.58 -2.02
CA ASP A 258 -5.71 -10.26 -1.80
C ASP A 258 -5.91 -9.58 -0.43
N GLY A 259 -6.27 -8.30 -0.47
CA GLY A 259 -6.53 -7.50 0.72
C GLY A 259 -7.85 -7.81 1.43
N ARG A 260 -8.73 -8.64 0.84
CA ARG A 260 -9.98 -9.08 1.44
C ARG A 260 -9.81 -10.31 2.32
N ALA A 261 -8.68 -11.03 2.18
CA ALA A 261 -8.42 -12.18 3.02
C ALA A 261 -8.22 -11.73 4.49
N PRO A 262 -8.88 -12.39 5.46
CA PRO A 262 -8.70 -12.06 6.86
C PRO A 262 -7.24 -12.22 7.28
N ASN A 263 -6.73 -11.23 8.03
CA ASN A 263 -5.35 -11.20 8.53
C ASN A 263 -4.28 -11.35 7.43
N ALA A 264 -4.55 -10.82 6.23
CA ALA A 264 -3.66 -10.98 5.09
C ALA A 264 -2.24 -10.45 5.33
N CYS A 265 -2.11 -9.29 6.02
CA CYS A 265 -0.81 -8.72 6.35
C CYS A 265 -0.04 -9.58 7.36
N LEU A 266 -0.74 -10.17 8.33
CA LEU A 266 -0.11 -11.05 9.32
C LEU A 266 0.32 -12.38 8.70
N LEU A 267 -0.52 -12.94 7.83
CA LEU A 267 -0.23 -14.17 7.09
C LEU A 267 1.05 -14.01 6.25
N GLU A 268 1.19 -12.87 5.57
CA GLU A 268 2.36 -12.58 4.76
C GLU A 268 3.65 -12.41 5.58
N LEU A 269 3.58 -11.68 6.70
CA LEU A 269 4.79 -11.31 7.44
C LEU A 269 5.19 -12.35 8.49
N PHE A 270 4.23 -13.03 9.11
CA PHE A 270 4.45 -13.85 10.28
C PHE A 270 4.19 -15.35 10.07
N THR A 271 4.20 -15.79 8.80
CA THR A 271 4.14 -17.22 8.45
C THR A 271 5.05 -17.55 7.27
N ASP A 272 5.42 -18.82 7.14
CA ASP A 272 6.18 -19.32 5.98
C ASP A 272 5.33 -19.43 4.71
N HIS A 273 4.01 -19.44 4.85
CA HIS A 273 3.09 -19.65 3.73
C HIS A 273 3.00 -18.42 2.81
N GLY A 274 3.05 -17.21 3.41
CA GLY A 274 2.76 -15.98 2.70
C GLY A 274 1.29 -15.83 2.30
N ALA A 275 0.94 -14.71 1.69
CA ALA A 275 -0.44 -14.39 1.32
C ALA A 275 -0.64 -14.09 -0.18
N GLY A 276 0.42 -14.12 -0.99
CA GLY A 276 0.34 -13.73 -2.39
C GLY A 276 1.57 -14.04 -3.22
N SER A 277 1.87 -13.15 -4.16
CA SER A 277 3.06 -13.21 -5.01
C SER A 277 4.13 -12.28 -4.50
N ILE A 278 5.22 -12.81 -3.97
CA ILE A 278 6.39 -12.04 -3.57
C ILE A 278 7.32 -11.82 -4.78
N ILE A 279 7.69 -10.58 -5.01
CA ILE A 279 8.66 -10.17 -6.03
C ILE A 279 9.90 -9.66 -5.30
N ARG A 280 11.06 -10.22 -5.60
CA ARG A 280 12.34 -9.82 -5.01
C ARG A 280 13.49 -10.15 -5.94
N ASP A 281 14.59 -9.41 -5.82
CA ASP A 281 15.83 -9.85 -6.44
C ASP A 281 16.26 -11.19 -5.83
N SER A 282 16.83 -12.06 -6.66
CA SER A 282 17.41 -13.32 -6.23
C SER A 282 18.72 -13.03 -5.46
N ASP A 283 18.61 -12.57 -4.22
CA ASP A 283 19.76 -12.49 -3.31
C ASP A 283 19.90 -13.84 -2.61
N PRO A 284 21.04 -14.55 -2.81
CA PRO A 284 21.29 -15.85 -2.19
C PRO A 284 21.42 -15.80 -0.65
N LEU A 285 21.41 -14.61 -0.04
CA LEU A 285 21.54 -14.44 1.41
C LEU A 285 20.22 -14.53 2.19
N ILE A 286 19.08 -14.68 1.52
CA ILE A 286 17.80 -14.96 2.17
C ILE A 286 17.43 -16.42 1.86
N GLN A 287 18.20 -17.35 2.39
CA GLN A 287 17.74 -18.74 2.49
C GLN A 287 16.58 -18.81 3.49
N PRO A 288 15.51 -19.57 3.23
CA PRO A 288 14.58 -19.95 4.28
C PRO A 288 15.39 -20.62 5.38
N MET A 289 15.20 -20.20 6.62
CA MET A 289 15.76 -20.93 7.76
C MET A 289 15.16 -22.34 7.70
N ALA A 290 16.04 -23.34 7.54
CA ALA A 290 15.69 -24.76 7.56
C ALA A 290 15.18 -25.19 8.95
#